data_e7b4f14fbbf5329d255ccaadeb6c66bc
#
_entry.id   e7b4f14fbbf5329d255ccaadeb6c66bc
#
_cell.length_a   1.000
_cell.length_b   1.000
_cell.length_c   1.000
_cell.angle_alpha   90.00
_cell.angle_beta   90.00
_cell.angle_gamma   90.00
#
_symmetry.space_group_name_H-M   'P 1'
#
loop_
_entity.id
_entity.type
_entity.pdbx_description
1 polymer ?
#
loop_
_entity_poly.entity_id
_entity_poly.type
_entity_poly.pdbx_seq_one_letter_code
_entity_poly.pdbx_strand_id
1 'polypeptide(L)'
;SVNLATPANYRLGPGDEVIIDIWGASQNTIRQQISPEGTINIQKIGPVNLSGMTVSAANDYLKNALNKIYNGLNNTTDPTSDIRLTLGNIRTIQINVMGEVVQPGTYALSSFSTVFHALYRAGGVSDIGSLRNVQLVRNGKNIATIDVYEFIMKGNTQDDIRLQEGDVVIVPAYDVLVKISGKVKRPMRFEMKKEENLATLIKYAGGFEADAYTRSLRVVRQNGEEYEVNTVKDIDYNIYKMRNGDVVTAEAILNRFTNKLEIRGAVYRPGIYQLSGKLNTIRELVHEAQGLTGDAFLNRAVLYRQREDLTSEVVQIDIKSIMDGTSPNLALMKNDILYIPSIHDLE
;
A
#
# COMPACT_ATOMS: atom_id res chain seq x y z
N SER A 1 8.91 23.64 -11.17
CA SER A 1 7.47 23.85 -11.40
C SER A 1 6.89 22.59 -11.99
N VAL A 2 6.10 21.89 -11.22
CA VAL A 2 5.37 20.73 -11.74
C VAL A 2 4.24 21.30 -12.60
N ASN A 3 4.33 21.12 -13.91
CA ASN A 3 3.24 21.38 -14.83
C ASN A 3 2.14 20.35 -14.60
N LEU A 4 1.28 20.62 -13.63
CA LEU A 4 0.07 19.82 -13.44
C LEU A 4 -0.90 20.19 -14.56
N ALA A 5 -1.36 19.19 -15.31
CA ALA A 5 -2.40 19.39 -16.31
C ALA A 5 -3.66 19.98 -15.64
N THR A 6 -4.27 20.98 -16.28
CA THR A 6 -5.51 21.59 -15.79
C THR A 6 -6.60 20.53 -15.67
N PRO A 7 -7.22 20.33 -14.50
CA PRO A 7 -8.37 19.44 -14.41
C PRO A 7 -9.49 19.88 -15.35
N ALA A 8 -10.14 18.93 -16.02
CA ALA A 8 -11.23 19.21 -16.97
C ALA A 8 -12.41 19.94 -16.31
N ASN A 9 -12.59 19.76 -15.02
CA ASN A 9 -13.66 20.40 -14.24
C ASN A 9 -13.25 21.71 -13.55
N TYR A 10 -12.04 22.22 -13.85
CA TYR A 10 -11.61 23.48 -13.27
C TYR A 10 -12.50 24.62 -13.74
N ARG A 11 -12.99 25.41 -12.79
CA ARG A 11 -13.82 26.59 -13.09
C ARG A 11 -13.00 27.84 -13.00
N LEU A 12 -13.04 28.61 -14.07
CA LEU A 12 -12.39 29.93 -14.16
C LEU A 12 -12.94 30.87 -13.10
N GLY A 13 -12.09 31.78 -12.64
CA GLY A 13 -12.49 32.80 -11.67
C GLY A 13 -11.58 34.00 -11.67
N PRO A 14 -11.95 35.05 -10.92
CA PRO A 14 -11.15 36.27 -10.81
C PRO A 14 -9.70 35.97 -10.44
N GLY A 15 -8.76 36.64 -11.12
CA GLY A 15 -7.33 36.46 -10.91
C GLY A 15 -6.69 35.40 -11.82
N ASP A 16 -7.45 34.53 -12.44
CA ASP A 16 -6.91 33.60 -13.44
C ASP A 16 -6.51 34.35 -14.70
N GLU A 17 -5.37 33.98 -15.28
CA GLU A 17 -4.95 34.47 -16.57
C GLU A 17 -5.46 33.55 -17.67
N VAL A 18 -6.06 34.13 -18.69
CA VAL A 18 -6.48 33.38 -19.89
C VAL A 18 -5.70 33.86 -21.10
N ILE A 19 -5.41 32.94 -22.00
CA ILE A 19 -4.75 33.19 -23.26
C ILE A 19 -5.78 32.94 -24.37
N ILE A 20 -6.04 33.95 -25.16
CA ILE A 20 -7.04 33.88 -26.23
C ILE A 20 -6.34 34.03 -27.57
N ASP A 21 -6.43 32.99 -28.39
CA ASP A 21 -5.93 32.99 -29.76
C ASP A 21 -7.09 33.16 -30.71
N ILE A 22 -6.99 34.15 -31.59
CA ILE A 22 -7.97 34.44 -32.60
C ILE A 22 -7.31 34.30 -33.97
N TRP A 23 -7.86 33.45 -34.80
CA TRP A 23 -7.41 33.25 -36.19
C TRP A 23 -8.45 33.81 -37.17
N GLY A 24 -7.99 34.23 -38.34
CA GLY A 24 -8.81 34.76 -39.40
C GLY A 24 -7.96 35.59 -40.36
N ALA A 25 -8.49 36.71 -40.82
CA ALA A 25 -7.74 37.70 -41.65
C ALA A 25 -6.49 38.24 -40.98
N SER A 26 -6.46 38.21 -39.66
CA SER A 26 -5.27 38.48 -38.82
C SER A 26 -5.23 37.56 -37.66
N GLN A 27 -4.03 37.11 -37.32
CA GLN A 27 -3.79 36.25 -36.12
C GLN A 27 -3.45 37.18 -34.97
N ASN A 28 -4.12 36.98 -33.81
CA ASN A 28 -3.90 37.79 -32.63
C ASN A 28 -3.97 36.89 -31.40
N THR A 29 -3.02 37.06 -30.49
CA THR A 29 -2.96 36.37 -29.19
C THR A 29 -3.08 37.43 -28.07
N ILE A 30 -4.05 37.27 -27.20
CA ILE A 30 -4.32 38.17 -26.09
C ILE A 30 -4.12 37.40 -24.79
N ARG A 31 -3.34 37.98 -23.89
CA ARG A 31 -3.24 37.49 -22.50
C ARG A 31 -3.99 38.50 -21.63
N GLN A 32 -4.93 38.00 -20.84
CA GLN A 32 -5.73 38.87 -19.97
C GLN A 32 -6.06 38.12 -18.66
N GLN A 33 -5.99 38.87 -17.56
CA GLN A 33 -6.41 38.38 -16.27
C GLN A 33 -7.91 38.64 -16.09
N ILE A 34 -8.61 37.61 -15.57
CA ILE A 34 -10.04 37.77 -15.25
C ILE A 34 -10.18 38.79 -14.13
N SER A 35 -11.01 39.79 -14.33
CA SER A 35 -11.24 40.88 -13.38
C SER A 35 -11.93 40.38 -12.10
N PRO A 36 -11.92 41.20 -11.02
CA PRO A 36 -12.67 40.88 -9.80
C PRO A 36 -14.16 40.62 -10.04
N GLU A 37 -14.73 41.22 -11.09
CA GLU A 37 -16.12 41.02 -11.49
C GLU A 37 -16.32 39.70 -12.29
N GLY A 38 -15.24 38.98 -12.58
CA GLY A 38 -15.29 37.73 -13.31
C GLY A 38 -15.27 37.88 -14.83
N THR A 39 -14.89 39.05 -15.36
CA THR A 39 -14.97 39.34 -16.79
C THR A 39 -13.60 39.50 -17.43
N ILE A 40 -13.56 39.25 -18.73
CA ILE A 40 -12.51 39.67 -19.65
C ILE A 40 -13.12 40.53 -20.74
N ASN A 41 -12.30 41.33 -21.42
CA ASN A 41 -12.76 42.19 -22.50
C ASN A 41 -12.08 41.76 -23.79
N ILE A 42 -12.90 41.32 -24.78
CA ILE A 42 -12.44 40.88 -26.10
C ILE A 42 -12.90 41.92 -27.12
N GLN A 43 -11.96 42.41 -27.92
CA GLN A 43 -12.23 43.35 -28.98
C GLN A 43 -13.29 42.75 -29.94
N LYS A 44 -14.29 43.55 -30.33
CA LYS A 44 -15.46 43.18 -31.12
C LYS A 44 -16.53 42.35 -30.42
N ILE A 45 -16.17 41.56 -29.38
CA ILE A 45 -17.15 40.78 -28.62
C ILE A 45 -17.63 41.58 -27.40
N GLY A 46 -16.72 42.39 -26.77
CA GLY A 46 -17.02 43.13 -25.59
C GLY A 46 -16.73 42.38 -24.31
N PRO A 47 -17.28 42.84 -23.16
CA PRO A 47 -17.08 42.15 -21.88
C PRO A 47 -17.75 40.77 -21.89
N VAL A 48 -17.00 39.77 -21.40
CA VAL A 48 -17.48 38.37 -21.30
C VAL A 48 -17.28 37.92 -19.86
N ASN A 49 -18.33 37.44 -19.24
CA ASN A 49 -18.24 36.85 -17.91
C ASN A 49 -17.82 35.38 -18.02
N LEU A 50 -16.62 35.06 -17.53
CA LEU A 50 -16.06 33.71 -17.55
C LEU A 50 -16.13 33.03 -16.18
N SER A 51 -16.46 33.77 -15.12
CA SER A 51 -16.47 33.23 -13.76
C SER A 51 -17.44 32.07 -13.61
N GLY A 52 -16.95 30.95 -13.09
CA GLY A 52 -17.74 29.72 -12.93
C GLY A 52 -17.79 28.82 -14.14
N MET A 53 -17.24 29.23 -15.27
CA MET A 53 -17.17 28.40 -16.47
C MET A 53 -15.94 27.49 -16.46
N THR A 54 -16.09 26.28 -16.99
CA THR A 54 -14.93 25.45 -17.35
C THR A 54 -14.26 26.04 -18.60
N VAL A 55 -13.02 25.65 -18.87
CA VAL A 55 -12.32 26.07 -20.10
C VAL A 55 -13.10 25.60 -21.33
N SER A 56 -13.66 24.40 -21.30
CA SER A 56 -14.50 23.89 -22.40
C SER A 56 -15.76 24.74 -22.61
N ALA A 57 -16.48 25.05 -21.54
CA ALA A 57 -17.67 25.90 -21.61
C ALA A 57 -17.35 27.33 -22.11
N ALA A 58 -16.23 27.89 -21.68
CA ALA A 58 -15.77 29.20 -22.15
C ALA A 58 -15.46 29.19 -23.65
N ASN A 59 -14.80 28.12 -24.12
CA ASN A 59 -14.54 27.98 -25.56
C ASN A 59 -15.83 27.89 -26.39
N ASP A 60 -16.81 27.14 -25.94
CA ASP A 60 -18.10 27.01 -26.62
C ASP A 60 -18.81 28.35 -26.64
N TYR A 61 -18.82 29.08 -25.54
CA TYR A 61 -19.43 30.40 -25.45
C TYR A 61 -18.77 31.40 -26.41
N LEU A 62 -17.42 31.42 -26.45
CA LEU A 62 -16.68 32.33 -27.33
C LEU A 62 -16.86 32.02 -28.81
N LYS A 63 -16.91 30.73 -29.16
CA LYS A 63 -17.19 30.31 -30.55
C LYS A 63 -18.56 30.74 -30.98
N ASN A 64 -19.57 30.58 -30.13
CA ASN A 64 -20.94 30.99 -30.44
C ASN A 64 -21.02 32.53 -30.53
N ALA A 65 -20.35 33.26 -29.64
CA ALA A 65 -20.34 34.73 -29.70
C ALA A 65 -19.67 35.26 -30.99
N LEU A 66 -18.57 34.62 -31.40
CA LEU A 66 -17.86 34.98 -32.63
C LEU A 66 -18.73 34.70 -33.85
N ASN A 67 -19.40 33.54 -33.91
CA ASN A 67 -20.30 33.17 -35.01
C ASN A 67 -21.47 34.14 -35.12
N LYS A 68 -22.05 34.59 -34.03
CA LYS A 68 -23.12 35.60 -34.05
C LYS A 68 -22.67 36.91 -34.65
N ILE A 69 -21.48 37.35 -34.39
CA ILE A 69 -20.91 38.61 -34.93
C ILE A 69 -20.71 38.47 -36.42
N TYR A 70 -20.17 37.36 -36.90
CA TYR A 70 -19.95 37.15 -38.33
C TYR A 70 -21.26 36.93 -39.09
N ASN A 71 -22.25 36.24 -38.54
CA ASN A 71 -23.56 36.06 -39.14
C ASN A 71 -24.40 37.36 -39.17
N GLY A 72 -24.15 38.29 -38.24
CA GLY A 72 -24.83 39.58 -38.21
C GLY A 72 -24.23 40.63 -39.13
N LEU A 73 -23.06 40.41 -39.72
CA LEU A 73 -22.30 41.35 -40.53
C LEU A 73 -22.28 40.97 -42.04
N ASN A 74 -23.39 40.49 -42.62
CA ASN A 74 -23.53 40.23 -44.06
C ASN A 74 -22.43 39.33 -44.68
N ASN A 75 -22.61 38.02 -44.57
CA ASN A 75 -22.20 36.99 -45.51
C ASN A 75 -20.79 36.97 -46.11
N THR A 76 -19.83 37.66 -45.52
CA THR A 76 -18.41 37.40 -45.79
C THR A 76 -17.83 36.62 -44.65
N THR A 77 -18.37 35.45 -44.42
CA THR A 77 -17.74 34.51 -43.47
C THR A 77 -16.41 34.06 -44.04
N ASP A 78 -15.34 34.46 -43.40
CA ASP A 78 -14.11 33.75 -43.56
C ASP A 78 -14.27 32.42 -42.79
N PRO A 79 -14.42 31.27 -43.47
CA PRO A 79 -14.65 30.00 -42.81
C PRO A 79 -13.43 29.53 -42.00
N THR A 80 -12.30 30.28 -42.03
CA THR A 80 -11.09 29.99 -41.31
C THR A 80 -10.99 30.74 -39.99
N SER A 81 -11.95 31.62 -39.64
CA SER A 81 -11.96 32.34 -38.39
C SER A 81 -12.30 31.43 -37.21
N ASP A 82 -11.44 31.39 -36.24
CA ASP A 82 -11.66 30.58 -35.04
C ASP A 82 -11.11 31.35 -33.82
N ILE A 83 -11.59 30.95 -32.67
CA ILE A 83 -11.16 31.49 -31.38
C ILE A 83 -10.93 30.33 -30.40
N ARG A 84 -9.86 30.42 -29.66
CA ARG A 84 -9.52 29.42 -28.65
C ARG A 84 -9.03 30.08 -27.39
N LEU A 85 -9.60 29.68 -26.27
CA LEU A 85 -9.18 30.10 -24.94
C LEU A 85 -8.41 28.96 -24.28
N THR A 86 -7.25 29.28 -23.72
CA THR A 86 -6.46 28.40 -22.88
C THR A 86 -6.14 29.11 -21.59
N LEU A 87 -5.83 28.34 -20.56
CA LEU A 87 -5.46 28.86 -19.26
C LEU A 87 -3.99 29.25 -19.24
N GLY A 88 -3.69 30.47 -18.79
CA GLY A 88 -2.34 30.94 -18.54
C GLY A 88 -1.94 30.70 -17.09
N ASN A 89 -1.46 31.76 -16.41
CA ASN A 89 -1.13 31.67 -14.99
C ASN A 89 -2.40 31.55 -14.16
N ILE A 90 -2.37 30.65 -13.19
CA ILE A 90 -3.51 30.39 -12.31
C ILE A 90 -3.38 31.28 -11.09
N ARG A 91 -4.53 31.78 -10.59
CA ARG A 91 -4.55 32.53 -9.34
C ARG A 91 -4.03 31.70 -8.18
N THR A 92 -3.44 32.36 -7.21
CA THR A 92 -3.13 31.76 -5.93
C THR A 92 -4.25 32.03 -4.94
N ILE A 93 -4.43 31.07 -4.04
CA ILE A 93 -5.36 31.19 -2.91
C ILE A 93 -4.56 31.08 -1.61
N GLN A 94 -5.07 31.72 -0.56
CA GLN A 94 -4.53 31.55 0.78
C GLN A 94 -5.43 30.60 1.57
N ILE A 95 -4.82 29.61 2.19
CA ILE A 95 -5.50 28.65 3.03
C ILE A 95 -4.74 28.50 4.35
N ASN A 96 -5.41 28.00 5.35
CA ASN A 96 -4.79 27.68 6.64
C ASN A 96 -4.74 26.19 6.86
N VAL A 97 -3.63 25.69 7.38
CA VAL A 97 -3.49 24.31 7.84
C VAL A 97 -3.22 24.34 9.34
N MET A 98 -4.08 23.72 10.10
CA MET A 98 -4.06 23.80 11.57
C MET A 98 -4.08 22.40 12.19
N GLY A 99 -3.75 22.36 13.48
CA GLY A 99 -3.79 21.13 14.27
C GLY A 99 -2.49 20.32 14.16
N GLU A 100 -2.63 19.03 14.10
CA GLU A 100 -1.53 18.08 14.24
C GLU A 100 -0.82 17.81 12.90
N VAL A 101 -0.21 18.85 12.35
CA VAL A 101 0.65 18.79 11.17
C VAL A 101 2.05 19.25 11.55
N VAL A 102 3.03 18.95 10.70
CA VAL A 102 4.44 19.28 10.99
C VAL A 102 4.65 20.80 11.08
N GLN A 103 4.08 21.56 10.15
CA GLN A 103 4.19 23.03 10.13
C GLN A 103 2.81 23.66 9.93
N PRO A 104 2.05 23.87 11.01
CA PRO A 104 0.80 24.62 10.89
C PRO A 104 1.05 26.06 10.48
N GLY A 105 0.12 26.63 9.73
CA GLY A 105 0.24 28.02 9.27
C GLY A 105 -0.64 28.34 8.09
N THR A 106 -0.42 29.54 7.55
CA THR A 106 -1.09 30.04 6.35
C THR A 106 -0.20 29.80 5.13
N TYR A 107 -0.78 29.27 4.09
CA TYR A 107 -0.06 28.91 2.87
C TYR A 107 -0.72 29.52 1.63
N ALA A 108 0.11 30.03 0.73
CA ALA A 108 -0.31 30.45 -0.60
C ALA A 108 -0.15 29.25 -1.56
N LEU A 109 -1.24 28.79 -2.12
CA LEU A 109 -1.28 27.66 -3.04
C LEU A 109 -1.98 28.07 -4.34
N SER A 110 -1.72 27.34 -5.42
CA SER A 110 -2.48 27.55 -6.64
C SER A 110 -3.96 27.18 -6.41
N SER A 111 -4.85 27.80 -7.15
CA SER A 111 -6.29 27.50 -7.07
C SER A 111 -6.65 26.08 -7.52
N PHE A 112 -5.73 25.34 -8.11
CA PHE A 112 -5.88 23.91 -8.40
C PHE A 112 -5.66 23.02 -7.20
N SER A 113 -5.10 23.54 -6.14
CA SER A 113 -4.66 22.74 -5.02
C SER A 113 -5.82 22.08 -4.30
N THR A 114 -5.55 20.89 -3.82
CA THR A 114 -6.48 20.07 -3.08
C THR A 114 -6.05 19.95 -1.62
N VAL A 115 -6.87 19.29 -0.81
CA VAL A 115 -6.54 19.03 0.60
C VAL A 115 -5.20 18.31 0.74
N PHE A 116 -4.91 17.34 -0.13
CA PHE A 116 -3.63 16.61 -0.05
C PHE A 116 -2.43 17.51 -0.36
N HIS A 117 -2.57 18.43 -1.30
CA HIS A 117 -1.52 19.44 -1.57
C HIS A 117 -1.25 20.30 -0.34
N ALA A 118 -2.30 20.71 0.37
CA ALA A 118 -2.17 21.52 1.58
C ALA A 118 -1.45 20.74 2.70
N LEU A 119 -1.82 19.49 2.90
CA LEU A 119 -1.16 18.61 3.89
C LEU A 119 0.32 18.43 3.55
N TYR A 120 0.63 18.16 2.28
CA TYR A 120 2.00 18.02 1.82
C TYR A 120 2.81 19.30 2.06
N ARG A 121 2.22 20.46 1.75
CA ARG A 121 2.87 21.77 1.95
C ARG A 121 3.17 22.05 3.41
N ALA A 122 2.32 21.58 4.31
CA ALA A 122 2.50 21.69 5.76
C ALA A 122 3.47 20.66 6.34
N GLY A 123 4.13 19.89 5.50
CA GLY A 123 5.08 18.86 5.91
C GLY A 123 4.46 17.52 6.30
N GLY A 124 3.18 17.34 6.03
CA GLY A 124 2.43 16.15 6.39
C GLY A 124 1.82 16.19 7.78
N VAL A 125 1.14 15.11 8.14
CA VAL A 125 0.52 14.93 9.45
C VAL A 125 1.60 14.53 10.46
N SER A 126 1.53 15.10 11.67
CA SER A 126 2.47 14.79 12.76
C SER A 126 2.21 13.40 13.33
N ASP A 127 3.11 12.95 14.21
CA ASP A 127 3.05 11.60 14.81
C ASP A 127 1.75 11.33 15.57
N ILE A 128 1.12 12.38 16.11
CA ILE A 128 -0.16 12.25 16.84
C ILE A 128 -1.37 12.65 16.01
N GLY A 129 -1.16 13.05 14.77
CA GLY A 129 -2.24 13.50 13.90
C GLY A 129 -3.03 12.36 13.28
N SER A 130 -4.32 12.64 13.06
CA SER A 130 -5.22 11.72 12.40
C SER A 130 -5.10 11.84 10.88
N LEU A 131 -4.87 10.72 10.21
CA LEU A 131 -4.98 10.61 8.74
C LEU A 131 -6.42 10.29 8.30
N ARG A 132 -7.29 9.92 9.23
CA ARG A 132 -8.61 9.42 8.91
C ARG A 132 -9.74 10.39 9.24
N ASN A 133 -9.39 11.51 9.87
CA ASN A 133 -10.36 12.53 10.29
C ASN A 133 -9.88 13.93 9.95
N VAL A 134 -9.31 14.10 8.75
CA VAL A 134 -8.90 15.42 8.27
C VAL A 134 -10.14 16.21 7.89
N GLN A 135 -10.29 17.40 8.46
CA GLN A 135 -11.48 18.24 8.27
C GLN A 135 -11.18 19.39 7.35
N LEU A 136 -12.11 19.66 6.43
CA LEU A 136 -12.09 20.85 5.59
C LEU A 136 -13.20 21.78 6.06
N VAL A 137 -12.80 22.95 6.58
CA VAL A 137 -13.72 23.98 7.09
C VAL A 137 -13.74 25.14 6.11
N ARG A 138 -14.94 25.50 5.68
CA ARG A 138 -15.18 26.61 4.76
C ARG A 138 -16.29 27.50 5.31
N ASN A 139 -15.99 28.80 5.41
CA ASN A 139 -16.95 29.75 5.97
C ASN A 139 -17.47 29.34 7.35
N GLY A 140 -16.57 28.81 8.19
CA GLY A 140 -16.90 28.38 9.56
C GLY A 140 -17.64 27.05 9.68
N LYS A 141 -17.88 26.35 8.56
CA LYS A 141 -18.58 25.06 8.56
C LYS A 141 -17.69 23.93 8.10
N ASN A 142 -17.73 22.80 8.77
CA ASN A 142 -17.08 21.58 8.29
C ASN A 142 -17.84 21.05 7.07
N ILE A 143 -17.27 21.22 5.89
CA ILE A 143 -17.90 20.77 4.63
C ILE A 143 -17.49 19.37 4.23
N ALA A 144 -16.40 18.83 4.79
CA ALA A 144 -15.94 17.48 4.48
C ALA A 144 -15.02 16.95 5.56
N THR A 145 -15.10 15.64 5.78
CA THR A 145 -14.16 14.88 6.57
C THR A 145 -13.47 13.90 5.63
N ILE A 146 -12.15 13.99 5.56
CA ILE A 146 -11.33 13.23 4.59
C ILE A 146 -10.61 12.11 5.31
N ASP A 147 -10.77 10.89 4.80
CA ASP A 147 -10.03 9.71 5.22
C ASP A 147 -8.93 9.44 4.19
N VAL A 148 -7.69 9.77 4.55
CA VAL A 148 -6.54 9.59 3.65
C VAL A 148 -6.29 8.12 3.35
N TYR A 149 -6.72 7.19 4.23
CA TYR A 149 -6.60 5.75 3.97
C TYR A 149 -7.43 5.30 2.76
N GLU A 150 -8.53 5.95 2.47
CA GLU A 150 -9.31 5.66 1.25
C GLU A 150 -8.46 5.85 -0.02
N PHE A 151 -7.61 6.88 -0.02
CA PHE A 151 -6.66 7.09 -1.12
C PHE A 151 -5.49 6.09 -1.06
N ILE A 152 -4.83 5.96 0.09
CA ILE A 152 -3.62 5.14 0.25
C ILE A 152 -3.92 3.66 0.04
N MET A 153 -5.03 3.17 0.61
CA MET A 153 -5.35 1.74 0.61
C MET A 153 -6.19 1.30 -0.60
N LYS A 154 -7.02 2.20 -1.13
CA LYS A 154 -7.99 1.87 -2.20
C LYS A 154 -7.82 2.68 -3.47
N GLY A 155 -6.92 3.65 -3.50
CA GLY A 155 -6.74 4.54 -4.65
C GLY A 155 -7.92 5.47 -4.90
N ASN A 156 -8.80 5.66 -3.92
CA ASN A 156 -9.98 6.50 -4.06
C ASN A 156 -9.62 7.97 -3.85
N THR A 157 -9.79 8.78 -4.90
CA THR A 157 -9.46 10.22 -4.90
C THR A 157 -10.69 11.11 -4.71
N GLN A 158 -11.88 10.56 -4.51
CA GLN A 158 -13.13 11.33 -4.43
C GLN A 158 -13.13 12.33 -3.27
N ASP A 159 -12.46 12.01 -2.17
CA ASP A 159 -12.38 12.87 -0.99
C ASP A 159 -11.25 13.90 -1.05
N ASP A 160 -10.44 13.89 -2.10
CA ASP A 160 -9.39 14.89 -2.31
C ASP A 160 -9.98 16.15 -2.92
N ILE A 161 -10.60 16.95 -2.08
CA ILE A 161 -11.42 18.09 -2.46
C ILE A 161 -10.53 19.30 -2.79
N ARG A 162 -10.92 20.01 -3.85
CA ARG A 162 -10.27 21.25 -4.25
C ARG A 162 -10.52 22.34 -3.22
N LEU A 163 -9.47 23.07 -2.90
CA LEU A 163 -9.48 24.17 -1.93
C LEU A 163 -9.99 25.47 -2.55
N GLN A 164 -10.53 26.33 -1.71
CA GLN A 164 -10.94 27.68 -2.04
C GLN A 164 -10.26 28.68 -1.10
N GLU A 165 -10.24 29.94 -1.54
CA GLU A 165 -9.71 31.04 -0.70
C GLU A 165 -10.33 31.03 0.69
N GLY A 166 -9.47 31.09 1.71
CA GLY A 166 -9.88 31.13 3.11
C GLY A 166 -10.23 29.77 3.71
N ASP A 167 -10.09 28.68 2.97
CA ASP A 167 -10.33 27.35 3.52
C ASP A 167 -9.37 27.03 4.66
N VAL A 168 -9.84 26.25 5.61
CA VAL A 168 -9.05 25.77 6.74
C VAL A 168 -9.04 24.24 6.71
N VAL A 169 -7.85 23.66 6.66
CA VAL A 169 -7.64 22.24 6.78
C VAL A 169 -7.21 21.96 8.22
N ILE A 170 -7.98 21.17 8.96
CA ILE A 170 -7.73 20.89 10.36
C ILE A 170 -7.47 19.40 10.54
N VAL A 171 -6.34 19.09 11.18
CA VAL A 171 -5.96 17.71 11.49
C VAL A 171 -6.04 17.53 13.01
N PRO A 172 -7.03 16.81 13.53
CA PRO A 172 -7.09 16.50 14.96
C PRO A 172 -6.08 15.40 15.32
N ALA A 173 -5.92 15.14 16.61
CA ALA A 173 -5.19 13.97 17.08
C ALA A 173 -5.96 12.69 16.74
N TYR A 174 -5.25 11.59 16.56
CA TYR A 174 -5.89 10.29 16.36
C TYR A 174 -6.61 9.82 17.62
N ASP A 175 -7.64 8.98 17.43
CA ASP A 175 -8.35 8.32 18.53
C ASP A 175 -7.82 6.91 18.79
N VAL A 176 -7.68 6.10 17.74
CA VAL A 176 -7.29 4.70 17.85
C VAL A 176 -6.06 4.45 16.98
N LEU A 177 -4.94 4.16 17.62
CA LEU A 177 -3.70 3.76 16.95
C LEU A 177 -3.29 2.39 17.47
N VAL A 178 -3.05 1.46 16.56
CA VAL A 178 -2.66 0.08 16.88
C VAL A 178 -1.35 -0.25 16.19
N LYS A 179 -0.62 -1.21 16.76
CA LYS A 179 0.62 -1.71 16.18
C LYS A 179 0.43 -3.16 15.77
N ILE A 180 0.90 -3.50 14.59
CA ILE A 180 1.00 -4.89 14.14
C ILE A 180 2.44 -5.19 13.78
N SER A 181 2.94 -6.33 14.25
CA SER A 181 4.33 -6.77 14.03
C SER A 181 4.39 -8.27 13.75
N GLY A 182 5.59 -8.74 13.43
CA GLY A 182 5.83 -10.13 13.12
C GLY A 182 5.62 -10.45 11.65
N LYS A 183 4.98 -11.56 11.36
CA LYS A 183 4.90 -12.14 10.02
C LYS A 183 3.75 -11.59 9.18
N VAL A 184 3.71 -10.28 9.05
CA VAL A 184 2.85 -9.56 8.10
C VAL A 184 3.72 -8.81 7.11
N LYS A 185 3.19 -8.52 5.93
CA LYS A 185 3.97 -7.87 4.86
C LYS A 185 4.38 -6.44 5.20
N ARG A 186 3.57 -5.75 6.00
CA ARG A 186 3.80 -4.34 6.37
C ARG A 186 3.62 -4.16 7.87
N PRO A 187 4.62 -4.54 8.68
CA PRO A 187 4.56 -4.33 10.13
C PRO A 187 4.75 -2.84 10.45
N MET A 188 3.73 -2.22 11.00
CA MET A 188 3.77 -0.80 11.37
C MET A 188 2.56 -0.45 12.23
N ARG A 189 2.41 0.82 12.55
CA ARG A 189 1.24 1.35 13.23
C ARG A 189 0.19 1.79 12.23
N PHE A 190 -1.07 1.53 12.54
CA PHE A 190 -2.22 1.93 11.74
C PHE A 190 -3.25 2.63 12.60
N GLU A 191 -3.84 3.66 12.04
CA GLU A 191 -4.99 4.32 12.64
C GLU A 191 -6.25 3.55 12.27
N MET A 192 -7.05 3.18 13.28
CA MET A 192 -8.26 2.40 13.08
C MET A 192 -9.49 3.23 13.44
N LYS A 193 -10.58 2.98 12.75
CA LYS A 193 -11.90 3.48 13.15
C LYS A 193 -12.50 2.54 14.18
N LYS A 194 -13.40 3.07 15.01
CA LYS A 194 -13.99 2.31 16.14
C LYS A 194 -14.68 1.02 15.72
N GLU A 195 -15.28 1.01 14.53
CA GLU A 195 -15.98 -0.15 13.98
C GLU A 195 -15.07 -1.16 13.27
N GLU A 196 -13.82 -0.80 13.02
CA GLU A 196 -12.90 -1.66 12.30
C GLU A 196 -12.35 -2.77 13.19
N ASN A 197 -12.08 -3.90 12.59
CA ASN A 197 -11.74 -5.14 13.27
C ASN A 197 -10.33 -5.62 12.89
N LEU A 198 -9.94 -6.75 13.48
CA LEU A 198 -8.61 -7.34 13.25
C LEU A 198 -8.39 -7.77 11.79
N ALA A 199 -9.42 -8.26 11.11
CA ALA A 199 -9.32 -8.59 9.69
C ALA A 199 -8.99 -7.37 8.85
N THR A 200 -9.56 -6.21 9.17
CA THR A 200 -9.25 -4.94 8.52
C THR A 200 -7.78 -4.55 8.76
N LEU A 201 -7.30 -4.71 9.99
CA LEU A 201 -5.90 -4.43 10.32
C LEU A 201 -4.94 -5.31 9.51
N ILE A 202 -5.24 -6.60 9.42
CA ILE A 202 -4.43 -7.54 8.61
C ILE A 202 -4.39 -7.07 7.15
N LYS A 203 -5.51 -6.64 6.61
CA LYS A 203 -5.60 -6.11 5.25
C LYS A 203 -4.74 -4.86 5.07
N TYR A 204 -4.76 -3.93 6.02
CA TYR A 204 -3.91 -2.73 5.99
C TYR A 204 -2.43 -3.10 6.05
N ALA A 205 -2.08 -4.14 6.79
CA ALA A 205 -0.71 -4.66 6.87
C ALA A 205 -0.28 -5.44 5.61
N GLY A 206 -1.13 -5.53 4.60
CA GLY A 206 -0.83 -6.22 3.34
C GLY A 206 -1.03 -7.72 3.38
N GLY A 207 -1.63 -8.26 4.44
CA GLY A 207 -1.78 -9.68 4.65
C GLY A 207 -0.56 -10.33 5.31
N PHE A 208 -0.59 -11.64 5.42
CA PHE A 208 0.46 -12.41 6.07
C PHE A 208 1.63 -12.72 5.12
N GLU A 209 2.83 -12.84 5.69
CA GLU A 209 3.95 -13.46 4.99
C GLU A 209 3.70 -14.97 4.83
N ALA A 210 4.43 -15.60 3.89
CA ALA A 210 4.21 -17.00 3.53
C ALA A 210 4.40 -17.97 4.70
N ASP A 211 5.32 -17.66 5.62
CA ASP A 211 5.64 -18.49 6.78
C ASP A 211 4.94 -18.06 8.06
N ALA A 212 3.88 -17.25 7.94
CA ALA A 212 3.11 -16.83 9.09
C ALA A 212 2.20 -17.93 9.60
N TYR A 213 2.05 -18.01 10.93
CA TYR A 213 1.02 -18.80 11.57
C TYR A 213 -0.29 -18.01 11.55
N THR A 214 -1.21 -18.40 10.66
CA THR A 214 -2.42 -17.61 10.38
C THR A 214 -3.65 -18.04 11.19
N ARG A 215 -3.54 -19.09 12.00
CA ARG A 215 -4.66 -19.65 12.77
C ARG A 215 -5.06 -18.81 13.96
N SER A 216 -4.13 -18.04 14.50
CA SER A 216 -4.41 -17.11 15.59
C SER A 216 -3.39 -15.98 15.62
N LEU A 217 -3.81 -14.87 16.21
CA LEU A 217 -2.96 -13.73 16.50
C LEU A 217 -2.98 -13.44 17.99
N ARG A 218 -1.87 -12.96 18.51
CA ARG A 218 -1.79 -12.49 19.88
C ARG A 218 -2.01 -10.99 19.90
N VAL A 219 -2.94 -10.54 20.74
CA VAL A 219 -3.23 -9.13 20.97
C VAL A 219 -2.93 -8.81 22.42
N VAL A 220 -1.99 -7.89 22.64
CA VAL A 220 -1.72 -7.33 23.97
C VAL A 220 -2.48 -6.01 24.07
N ARG A 221 -3.32 -5.90 25.05
CA ARG A 221 -4.27 -4.81 25.22
C ARG A 221 -4.21 -4.27 26.64
N GLN A 222 -4.42 -2.97 26.76
CA GLN A 222 -4.52 -2.31 28.06
C GLN A 222 -5.98 -2.24 28.51
N ASN A 223 -6.24 -2.52 29.77
CA ASN A 223 -7.58 -2.42 30.36
C ASN A 223 -7.76 -1.21 31.29
N GLY A 224 -6.78 -0.30 31.33
CA GLY A 224 -6.77 0.89 32.17
C GLY A 224 -5.97 0.73 33.48
N GLU A 225 -5.70 -0.49 33.92
CA GLU A 225 -4.92 -0.79 35.12
C GLU A 225 -3.69 -1.64 34.80
N GLU A 226 -3.85 -2.61 33.92
CA GLU A 226 -2.80 -3.56 33.55
C GLU A 226 -2.97 -4.01 32.11
N TYR A 227 -2.08 -4.89 31.66
CA TYR A 227 -2.18 -5.48 30.32
C TYR A 227 -2.94 -6.79 30.37
N GLU A 228 -3.66 -7.09 29.30
CA GLU A 228 -4.24 -8.41 29.07
C GLU A 228 -3.78 -8.96 27.73
N VAL A 229 -3.69 -10.29 27.64
CA VAL A 229 -3.33 -10.99 26.41
C VAL A 229 -4.57 -11.70 25.88
N ASN A 230 -4.91 -11.45 24.63
CA ASN A 230 -5.98 -12.15 23.94
C ASN A 230 -5.38 -12.95 22.79
N THR A 231 -5.70 -14.25 22.76
CA THR A 231 -5.40 -15.10 21.61
C THR A 231 -6.64 -15.13 20.74
N VAL A 232 -6.57 -14.45 19.61
CA VAL A 232 -7.72 -14.32 18.70
C VAL A 232 -7.58 -15.35 17.60
N LYS A 233 -8.58 -16.24 17.49
CA LYS A 233 -8.60 -17.28 16.45
C LYS A 233 -9.02 -16.67 15.10
N ASP A 234 -8.61 -17.31 14.00
CA ASP A 234 -8.92 -16.86 12.66
C ASP A 234 -10.42 -16.69 12.38
N ILE A 235 -11.24 -17.53 12.97
CA ILE A 235 -12.71 -17.44 12.84
C ILE A 235 -13.28 -16.17 13.47
N ASP A 236 -12.53 -15.51 14.35
CA ASP A 236 -12.97 -14.32 15.08
C ASP A 236 -12.34 -13.03 14.56
N TYR A 237 -11.47 -13.08 13.55
CA TYR A 237 -10.81 -11.87 13.04
C TYR A 237 -11.80 -10.80 12.58
N ASN A 238 -12.91 -11.19 12.00
CA ASN A 238 -13.93 -10.28 11.48
C ASN A 238 -14.78 -9.61 12.56
N ILE A 239 -14.75 -10.14 13.78
CA ILE A 239 -15.60 -9.62 14.88
C ILE A 239 -14.77 -8.99 16.00
N TYR A 240 -13.47 -9.18 16.00
CA TYR A 240 -12.60 -8.64 17.05
C TYR A 240 -12.26 -7.18 16.73
N LYS A 241 -12.91 -6.26 17.46
CA LYS A 241 -12.69 -4.82 17.25
C LYS A 241 -11.40 -4.36 17.90
N MET A 242 -10.69 -3.50 17.19
CA MET A 242 -9.43 -2.95 17.67
C MET A 242 -9.67 -1.81 18.64
N ARG A 243 -8.77 -1.65 19.60
CA ARG A 243 -8.79 -0.56 20.59
C ARG A 243 -7.46 0.17 20.58
N ASN A 244 -7.50 1.45 20.99
CA ASN A 244 -6.28 2.26 21.05
C ASN A 244 -5.21 1.59 21.92
N GLY A 245 -4.00 1.55 21.38
CA GLY A 245 -2.84 0.97 22.05
C GLY A 245 -2.68 -0.53 21.88
N ASP A 246 -3.58 -1.21 21.18
CA ASP A 246 -3.43 -2.63 20.90
C ASP A 246 -2.12 -2.93 20.18
N VAL A 247 -1.45 -3.99 20.60
CA VAL A 247 -0.25 -4.53 19.95
C VAL A 247 -0.55 -5.94 19.47
N VAL A 248 -0.55 -6.12 18.17
CA VAL A 248 -0.85 -7.39 17.50
C VAL A 248 0.45 -8.01 17.01
N THR A 249 0.64 -9.29 17.28
CA THR A 249 1.81 -10.03 16.82
C THR A 249 1.36 -11.25 16.01
N ALA A 250 1.87 -11.34 14.79
CA ALA A 250 1.74 -12.52 13.94
C ALA A 250 3.02 -13.34 14.04
N GLU A 251 2.90 -14.57 14.54
CA GLU A 251 4.03 -15.45 14.72
C GLU A 251 4.33 -16.25 13.44
N ALA A 252 5.54 -16.76 13.36
CA ALA A 252 5.93 -17.71 12.32
C ALA A 252 5.38 -19.08 12.63
N ILE A 253 5.20 -19.91 11.58
CA ILE A 253 4.99 -21.34 11.75
C ILE A 253 6.19 -21.95 12.49
N LEU A 254 6.00 -23.10 13.10
CA LEU A 254 7.07 -23.76 13.83
C LEU A 254 8.20 -24.15 12.88
N ASN A 255 9.44 -23.92 13.33
CA ASN A 255 10.64 -24.23 12.55
C ASN A 255 10.92 -25.75 12.65
N ARG A 256 10.07 -26.54 12.04
CA ARG A 256 10.19 -27.99 11.95
C ARG A 256 9.46 -28.51 10.71
N PHE A 257 9.82 -29.72 10.32
CA PHE A 257 9.22 -30.36 9.14
C PHE A 257 8.23 -31.45 9.58
N THR A 258 7.19 -31.65 8.79
CA THR A 258 6.19 -32.70 9.02
C THR A 258 6.66 -34.07 8.52
N ASN A 259 7.55 -34.12 7.54
CA ASN A 259 7.89 -35.32 6.79
C ASN A 259 9.33 -35.37 6.31
N LYS A 260 10.23 -34.73 7.07
CA LYS A 260 11.65 -34.65 6.68
C LYS A 260 12.37 -35.96 7.04
N LEU A 261 13.18 -36.45 6.10
CA LEU A 261 14.29 -37.36 6.32
C LEU A 261 15.57 -36.66 5.94
N GLU A 262 16.67 -37.02 6.58
CA GLU A 262 17.98 -36.48 6.22
C GLU A 262 18.99 -37.57 6.13
N ILE A 263 19.88 -37.51 5.15
CA ILE A 263 21.01 -38.42 4.99
C ILE A 263 22.27 -37.59 4.85
N ARG A 264 23.29 -37.94 5.65
CA ARG A 264 24.58 -37.25 5.70
C ARG A 264 25.72 -38.20 5.42
N GLY A 265 26.81 -37.64 4.92
CA GLY A 265 28.08 -38.35 4.77
C GLY A 265 28.26 -39.01 3.42
N ALA A 266 28.67 -40.30 3.43
CA ALA A 266 29.23 -40.99 2.26
C ALA A 266 28.18 -41.56 1.31
N VAL A 267 27.30 -40.71 0.79
CA VAL A 267 26.39 -40.99 -0.32
C VAL A 267 26.59 -39.94 -1.41
N TYR A 268 26.13 -40.24 -2.62
CA TYR A 268 26.34 -39.29 -3.74
C TYR A 268 25.53 -38.01 -3.62
N ARG A 269 24.32 -38.07 -3.04
CA ARG A 269 23.47 -36.90 -2.84
C ARG A 269 22.99 -36.79 -1.39
N PRO A 270 23.84 -36.36 -0.47
CA PRO A 270 23.43 -36.09 0.90
C PRO A 270 22.46 -34.89 0.95
N GLY A 271 21.59 -34.88 1.93
CA GLY A 271 20.65 -33.79 2.10
C GLY A 271 19.31 -34.24 2.67
N ILE A 272 18.32 -33.38 2.44
CA ILE A 272 16.96 -33.54 2.96
C ILE A 272 16.10 -34.26 1.92
N TYR A 273 15.31 -35.23 2.38
CA TYR A 273 14.39 -36.01 1.55
C TYR A 273 13.01 -36.08 2.17
N GLN A 274 12.02 -36.39 1.34
CA GLN A 274 10.63 -36.49 1.76
C GLN A 274 10.34 -37.91 2.28
N LEU A 275 9.87 -38.02 3.53
CA LEU A 275 9.27 -39.24 4.03
C LEU A 275 7.91 -39.44 3.36
N SER A 276 7.72 -40.56 2.66
CA SER A 276 6.48 -40.84 1.94
C SER A 276 6.21 -42.35 1.95
N GLY A 277 5.07 -42.79 1.39
CA GLY A 277 4.78 -44.22 1.23
C GLY A 277 5.77 -44.96 0.34
N LYS A 278 6.51 -44.24 -0.51
CA LYS A 278 7.51 -44.83 -1.42
C LYS A 278 8.95 -44.64 -0.90
N LEU A 279 9.19 -43.78 0.05
CA LEU A 279 10.49 -43.47 0.63
C LEU A 279 10.36 -43.47 2.15
N ASN A 280 10.45 -44.67 2.76
CA ASN A 280 10.21 -44.80 4.19
C ASN A 280 11.10 -45.86 4.85
N THR A 281 12.14 -46.32 4.18
CA THR A 281 13.11 -47.27 4.73
C THR A 281 14.54 -46.83 4.43
N ILE A 282 15.50 -47.39 5.17
CA ILE A 282 16.92 -47.05 4.97
C ILE A 282 17.37 -47.39 3.53
N ARG A 283 16.98 -48.55 3.01
CA ARG A 283 17.38 -48.94 1.65
C ARG A 283 16.86 -47.96 0.61
N GLU A 284 15.62 -47.55 0.72
CA GLU A 284 15.01 -46.57 -0.18
C GLU A 284 15.68 -45.20 -0.07
N LEU A 285 16.03 -44.74 1.14
CA LEU A 285 16.70 -43.48 1.36
C LEU A 285 18.10 -43.47 0.74
N VAL A 286 18.89 -44.54 0.96
CA VAL A 286 20.22 -44.66 0.34
C VAL A 286 20.09 -44.70 -1.18
N HIS A 287 19.10 -45.39 -1.70
CA HIS A 287 18.87 -45.47 -3.14
C HIS A 287 18.48 -44.12 -3.72
N GLU A 288 17.61 -43.38 -3.04
CA GLU A 288 17.20 -42.03 -3.48
C GLU A 288 18.38 -41.03 -3.43
N ALA A 289 19.29 -41.21 -2.47
CA ALA A 289 20.56 -40.47 -2.40
C ALA A 289 21.60 -40.95 -3.43
N GLN A 290 21.19 -41.78 -4.36
CA GLN A 290 21.94 -42.35 -5.48
C GLN A 290 23.10 -43.28 -5.06
N GLY A 291 22.98 -43.86 -3.89
CA GLY A 291 23.88 -44.92 -3.45
C GLY A 291 25.05 -44.43 -2.59
N LEU A 292 25.76 -45.40 -2.06
CA LEU A 292 26.93 -45.22 -1.24
C LEU A 292 28.14 -44.84 -2.10
N THR A 293 28.98 -43.95 -1.63
CA THR A 293 30.28 -43.66 -2.23
C THR A 293 31.26 -44.81 -1.89
N GLY A 294 32.33 -44.94 -2.69
CA GLY A 294 33.31 -46.00 -2.52
C GLY A 294 34.10 -45.94 -1.21
N ASP A 295 34.12 -44.79 -0.56
CA ASP A 295 34.79 -44.56 0.72
C ASP A 295 33.85 -44.67 1.93
N ALA A 296 32.63 -45.14 1.73
CA ALA A 296 31.66 -45.30 2.82
C ALA A 296 32.13 -46.37 3.84
N PHE A 297 32.07 -45.99 5.13
CA PHE A 297 32.42 -46.90 6.22
C PHE A 297 31.15 -47.56 6.74
N LEU A 298 30.84 -48.71 6.18
CA LEU A 298 29.53 -49.39 6.29
C LEU A 298 29.21 -49.93 7.69
N ASN A 299 30.22 -50.16 8.52
CA ASN A 299 30.04 -50.73 9.85
C ASN A 299 29.79 -49.69 10.95
N ARG A 300 29.89 -48.39 10.61
CA ARG A 300 29.75 -47.27 11.57
C ARG A 300 28.65 -46.29 11.25
N ALA A 301 27.72 -46.66 10.42
CA ALA A 301 26.55 -45.87 10.16
C ALA A 301 25.67 -45.76 11.42
N VAL A 302 25.06 -44.63 11.62
CA VAL A 302 24.17 -44.38 12.74
C VAL A 302 22.90 -43.69 12.28
N LEU A 303 21.81 -44.02 12.97
CA LEU A 303 20.53 -43.33 12.78
C LEU A 303 20.25 -42.50 14.03
N TYR A 304 20.08 -41.19 13.84
CA TYR A 304 19.63 -40.31 14.90
C TYR A 304 18.12 -40.20 14.80
N ARG A 305 17.43 -40.61 15.86
CA ARG A 305 15.96 -40.58 15.92
C ARG A 305 15.49 -39.77 17.09
N GLN A 306 14.56 -38.82 16.84
CA GLN A 306 13.98 -38.04 17.90
C GLN A 306 12.88 -38.84 18.62
N ARG A 307 12.95 -38.87 19.96
CA ARG A 307 11.90 -39.47 20.80
C ARG A 307 10.75 -38.49 21.00
N GLU A 308 9.63 -38.96 21.54
CA GLU A 308 8.47 -38.10 21.84
C GLU A 308 8.80 -36.96 22.82
N ASP A 309 9.73 -37.17 23.76
CA ASP A 309 10.21 -36.15 24.71
C ASP A 309 11.25 -35.20 24.10
N LEU A 310 11.47 -35.26 22.80
CA LEU A 310 12.41 -34.45 22.03
C LEU A 310 13.90 -34.79 22.27
N THR A 311 14.23 -35.81 23.08
CA THR A 311 15.60 -36.33 23.18
C THR A 311 15.94 -37.16 21.95
N SER A 312 17.23 -37.26 21.64
CA SER A 312 17.71 -38.03 20.51
C SER A 312 18.13 -39.45 20.94
N GLU A 313 17.70 -40.42 20.17
CA GLU A 313 18.16 -41.81 20.27
C GLU A 313 19.17 -42.07 19.15
N VAL A 314 20.25 -42.77 19.48
CA VAL A 314 21.27 -43.16 18.49
C VAL A 314 21.19 -44.65 18.28
N VAL A 315 20.90 -45.07 17.05
CA VAL A 315 20.80 -46.47 16.65
C VAL A 315 21.95 -46.76 15.71
N GLN A 316 22.74 -47.78 16.05
CA GLN A 316 23.78 -48.24 15.15
C GLN A 316 23.17 -49.05 14.01
N ILE A 317 23.65 -48.79 12.80
CA ILE A 317 23.10 -49.36 11.57
C ILE A 317 24.21 -50.10 10.82
N ASP A 318 23.97 -51.38 10.52
CA ASP A 318 24.79 -52.12 9.60
C ASP A 318 24.26 -51.92 8.17
N ILE A 319 24.79 -50.90 7.51
CA ILE A 319 24.36 -50.56 6.16
C ILE A 319 24.59 -51.70 5.16
N LYS A 320 25.71 -52.37 5.30
CA LYS A 320 26.03 -53.49 4.36
C LYS A 320 24.96 -54.56 4.40
N SER A 321 24.60 -55.02 5.60
CA SER A 321 23.59 -56.07 5.75
C SER A 321 22.21 -55.66 5.29
N ILE A 322 21.84 -54.40 5.51
CA ILE A 322 20.57 -53.88 5.03
C ILE A 322 20.54 -53.79 3.50
N MET A 323 21.59 -53.30 2.89
CA MET A 323 21.66 -53.19 1.43
C MET A 323 21.75 -54.56 0.75
N ASP A 324 22.44 -55.53 1.38
CA ASP A 324 22.54 -56.91 0.87
C ASP A 324 21.26 -57.72 1.11
N GLY A 325 20.35 -57.24 1.92
CA GLY A 325 19.11 -57.94 2.26
C GLY A 325 19.25 -59.02 3.33
N THR A 326 20.40 -59.13 4.01
CA THR A 326 20.64 -60.10 5.07
C THR A 326 20.16 -59.64 6.45
N SER A 327 19.91 -58.37 6.60
CA SER A 327 19.24 -57.78 7.78
C SER A 327 17.94 -57.09 7.36
N PRO A 328 16.94 -56.98 8.28
CA PRO A 328 15.71 -56.31 7.98
C PRO A 328 15.93 -54.84 7.55
N ASN A 329 15.23 -54.44 6.52
CA ASN A 329 15.22 -53.07 6.07
C ASN A 329 14.44 -52.21 7.07
N LEU A 330 15.16 -51.35 7.80
CA LEU A 330 14.59 -50.57 8.91
C LEU A 330 13.68 -49.50 8.41
N ALA A 331 12.49 -49.41 9.01
CA ALA A 331 11.53 -48.33 8.72
C ALA A 331 12.01 -46.99 9.34
N LEU A 332 11.86 -45.92 8.56
CA LEU A 332 12.22 -44.59 8.97
C LEU A 332 11.02 -43.84 9.51
N MET A 333 11.27 -42.86 10.37
CA MET A 333 10.29 -41.96 10.94
C MET A 333 10.66 -40.50 10.58
N LYS A 334 9.69 -39.62 10.66
CA LYS A 334 9.93 -38.18 10.40
C LYS A 334 11.07 -37.68 11.28
N ASN A 335 11.89 -36.83 10.69
CA ASN A 335 13.07 -36.18 11.31
C ASN A 335 14.23 -37.16 11.59
N ASP A 336 14.17 -38.39 11.12
CA ASP A 336 15.32 -39.29 11.20
C ASP A 336 16.49 -38.73 10.39
N ILE A 337 17.69 -38.89 10.93
CA ILE A 337 18.95 -38.50 10.27
C ILE A 337 19.81 -39.78 10.18
N LEU A 338 20.09 -40.20 8.96
CA LEU A 338 21.02 -41.31 8.71
C LEU A 338 22.39 -40.74 8.38
N TYR A 339 23.38 -41.07 9.21
CA TYR A 339 24.77 -40.63 8.98
C TYR A 339 25.63 -41.85 8.61
N ILE A 340 26.24 -41.77 7.42
CA ILE A 340 27.15 -42.78 6.91
C ILE A 340 28.54 -42.18 6.81
N PRO A 341 29.44 -42.45 7.77
CA PRO A 341 30.77 -41.85 7.73
C PRO A 341 31.60 -42.38 6.58
N SER A 342 32.57 -41.64 6.15
CA SER A 342 33.62 -42.10 5.26
C SER A 342 34.77 -42.67 6.06
N ILE A 343 35.60 -43.49 5.44
CA ILE A 343 36.82 -44.01 6.06
C ILE A 343 37.81 -42.85 6.43
N HIS A 344 37.67 -41.71 5.79
CA HIS A 344 38.47 -40.52 6.06
C HIS A 344 38.01 -39.71 7.29
N ASP A 345 36.79 -39.93 7.76
CA ASP A 345 36.24 -39.24 8.94
C ASP A 345 36.76 -39.81 10.27
N LEU A 346 37.58 -40.84 10.20
CA LEU A 346 38.07 -41.59 11.37
C LEU A 346 39.57 -41.31 11.70
N GLU A 347 40.22 -40.38 10.98
CA GLU A 347 41.62 -39.97 11.26
C GLU A 347 41.73 -38.83 12.25
#